data_43592f59a71866b83111cb99dc2a557c
#
_entry.id   43592f59a71866b83111cb99dc2a557c
#
_cell.length_a   1.000
_cell.length_b   1.000
_cell.length_c   1.000
_cell.angle_alpha   90.00
_cell.angle_beta   90.00
_cell.angle_gamma   90.00
#
_symmetry.space_group_name_H-M   'P 1'
#
loop_
_entity.id
_entity.type
_entity.pdbx_description
1 polymer ?
#
loop_
_entity_poly.entity_id
_entity_poly.type
_entity_poly.pdbx_seq_one_letter_code
_entity_poly.pdbx_strand_id
1 'polypeptide(L)'
;MDGETIDYLLHVQIGVYPAEEIYDTTSTSVSITYEEFVENVFELFPMLPGATVKFSVIATDGKDTVKVTGDDKVLFVNRYDYLSIVAEGIPTEFALHENYPNPFNPSTTLRFDLPEVSDATVTIYNMLGQRVRTFNMNDTPAGYHSVKWNATNDYGDPVGAGVYLYQLRADQFVKTRKMVLLK
;
A
#
# COMPACT_ATOMS: atom_id res chain seq x y z
N MET A 1 38.08 17.59 -22.82
CA MET A 1 37.02 16.95 -22.03
C MET A 1 35.74 17.52 -22.59
N ASP A 2 35.11 16.73 -23.45
CA ASP A 2 33.84 17.13 -24.01
C ASP A 2 32.84 17.03 -22.85
N GLY A 3 32.28 18.17 -22.46
CA GLY A 3 31.32 18.26 -21.36
C GLY A 3 30.00 17.63 -21.79
N GLU A 4 29.94 16.29 -21.78
CA GLU A 4 28.69 15.57 -21.94
C GLU A 4 27.82 15.87 -20.73
N THR A 5 26.63 16.36 -21.00
CA THR A 5 25.63 16.59 -19.96
C THR A 5 25.04 15.22 -19.59
N ILE A 6 24.96 14.93 -18.30
CA ILE A 6 24.29 13.73 -17.82
C ILE A 6 22.87 14.12 -17.42
N ASP A 7 21.90 13.47 -18.02
CA ASP A 7 20.49 13.60 -17.67
C ASP A 7 20.08 12.49 -16.70
N TYR A 8 19.29 12.84 -15.70
CA TYR A 8 18.76 11.92 -14.70
C TYR A 8 17.24 11.81 -14.91
N LEU A 9 16.79 10.62 -15.23
CA LEU A 9 15.39 10.33 -15.54
C LEU A 9 14.77 9.60 -14.35
N LEU A 10 13.68 10.14 -13.82
CA LEU A 10 12.89 9.47 -12.81
C LEU A 10 11.83 8.58 -13.49
N HIS A 11 11.99 7.29 -13.36
CA HIS A 11 11.08 6.29 -13.89
C HIS A 11 10.15 5.76 -12.82
N VAL A 12 8.89 5.59 -13.16
CA VAL A 12 7.84 5.04 -12.31
C VAL A 12 7.30 3.75 -12.92
N GLN A 13 7.18 2.72 -12.09
CA GLN A 13 6.57 1.46 -12.46
C GLN A 13 5.42 1.12 -11.51
N ILE A 14 4.27 0.75 -12.05
CA ILE A 14 3.10 0.32 -11.31
C ILE A 14 2.78 -1.13 -11.64
N GLY A 15 2.97 -2.03 -10.67
CA GLY A 15 2.70 -3.45 -10.85
C GLY A 15 3.44 -4.05 -12.02
N VAL A 16 2.72 -4.62 -12.98
CA VAL A 16 3.26 -5.29 -14.19
C VAL A 16 3.38 -4.34 -15.41
N TYR A 17 2.95 -3.10 -15.28
CA TYR A 17 3.07 -2.14 -16.37
C TYR A 17 4.54 -1.75 -16.59
N PRO A 18 4.92 -1.41 -17.83
CA PRO A 18 6.25 -0.88 -18.12
C PRO A 18 6.57 0.34 -17.26
N ALA A 19 7.83 0.58 -16.99
CA ALA A 19 8.26 1.79 -16.33
C ALA A 19 8.11 2.97 -17.28
N GLU A 20 7.53 4.07 -16.80
CA GLU A 20 7.33 5.31 -17.55
C GLU A 20 8.18 6.42 -16.92
N GLU A 21 8.68 7.31 -17.76
CA GLU A 21 9.42 8.48 -17.33
C GLU A 21 8.44 9.56 -16.87
N ILE A 22 8.66 10.10 -15.67
CA ILE A 22 7.82 11.19 -15.15
C ILE A 22 8.59 12.47 -14.87
N TYR A 23 9.92 12.44 -14.91
CA TYR A 23 10.74 13.61 -14.66
C TYR A 23 12.13 13.47 -15.27
N ASP A 24 12.63 14.55 -15.85
CA ASP A 24 13.96 14.67 -16.43
C ASP A 24 14.69 15.88 -15.83
N THR A 25 15.97 15.70 -15.46
CA THR A 25 16.79 16.77 -14.91
C THR A 25 18.29 16.51 -15.11
N THR A 26 19.04 17.57 -15.28
CA THR A 26 20.53 17.53 -15.26
C THR A 26 21.10 17.68 -13.85
N SER A 27 20.26 17.91 -12.85
CA SER A 27 20.67 18.05 -11.47
C SER A 27 20.79 16.70 -10.77
N THR A 28 21.81 16.52 -9.95
CA THR A 28 21.99 15.32 -9.12
C THR A 28 20.99 15.21 -7.95
N SER A 29 20.16 16.24 -7.77
CA SER A 29 19.07 16.24 -6.80
C SER A 29 17.86 16.97 -7.36
N VAL A 30 16.70 16.41 -7.16
CA VAL A 30 15.41 17.00 -7.50
C VAL A 30 14.48 16.84 -6.30
N SER A 31 13.66 17.86 -6.06
CA SER A 31 12.58 17.80 -5.07
C SER A 31 11.28 17.97 -5.83
N ILE A 32 10.45 16.93 -5.80
CA ILE A 32 9.09 16.95 -6.35
C ILE A 32 8.14 16.97 -5.17
N THR A 33 7.14 17.83 -5.21
CA THR A 33 6.10 17.80 -4.17
C THR A 33 5.30 16.50 -4.32
N TYR A 34 4.72 16.05 -3.23
CA TYR A 34 3.86 14.86 -3.28
C TYR A 34 2.68 15.05 -4.23
N GLU A 35 2.06 16.22 -4.19
CA GLU A 35 0.94 16.57 -5.05
C GLU A 35 1.32 16.46 -6.54
N GLU A 36 2.43 17.08 -6.93
CA GLU A 36 2.98 17.00 -8.29
C GLU A 36 3.32 15.55 -8.70
N PHE A 37 3.89 14.76 -7.79
CA PHE A 37 4.19 13.36 -8.05
C PHE A 37 2.91 12.53 -8.28
N VAL A 38 1.89 12.73 -7.44
CA VAL A 38 0.60 12.04 -7.54
C VAL A 38 -0.12 12.40 -8.83
N GLU A 39 -0.13 13.67 -9.20
CA GLU A 39 -0.73 14.15 -10.45
C GLU A 39 -0.07 13.48 -11.65
N ASN A 40 1.25 13.47 -11.73
CA ASN A 40 2.00 12.83 -12.83
C ASN A 40 1.71 11.32 -12.91
N VAL A 41 1.70 10.62 -11.77
CA VAL A 41 1.39 9.18 -11.75
C VAL A 41 -0.04 8.89 -12.22
N PHE A 42 -1.03 9.67 -11.78
CA PHE A 42 -2.42 9.44 -12.18
C PHE A 42 -2.78 10.02 -13.55
N GLU A 43 -1.98 10.90 -14.11
CA GLU A 43 -2.08 11.28 -15.52
C GLU A 43 -1.74 10.09 -16.43
N LEU A 44 -0.69 9.33 -16.09
CA LEU A 44 -0.30 8.12 -16.82
C LEU A 44 -1.28 6.94 -16.58
N PHE A 45 -1.88 6.86 -15.39
CA PHE A 45 -2.73 5.75 -14.98
C PHE A 45 -4.08 6.24 -14.41
N PRO A 46 -4.93 6.89 -15.23
CA PRO A 46 -6.11 7.63 -14.74
C PRO A 46 -7.21 6.77 -14.11
N MET A 47 -7.21 5.46 -14.38
CA MET A 47 -8.26 4.54 -13.90
C MET A 47 -7.94 3.89 -12.56
N LEU A 48 -6.74 4.10 -12.01
CA LEU A 48 -6.35 3.48 -10.74
C LEU A 48 -6.82 4.31 -9.55
N PRO A 49 -7.50 3.70 -8.56
CA PRO A 49 -7.89 4.39 -7.34
C PRO A 49 -6.71 4.59 -6.36
N GLY A 50 -5.70 3.74 -6.49
CA GLY A 50 -4.46 3.78 -5.75
C GLY A 50 -3.53 2.69 -6.26
N ALA A 51 -2.24 2.85 -6.04
CA ALA A 51 -1.24 1.91 -6.52
C ALA A 51 0.01 1.91 -5.67
N THR A 52 0.69 0.77 -5.64
CA THR A 52 2.07 0.69 -5.19
C THR A 52 2.97 1.05 -6.36
N VAL A 53 3.71 2.12 -6.17
CA VAL A 53 4.58 2.69 -7.19
C VAL A 53 6.03 2.38 -6.83
N LYS A 54 6.74 1.72 -7.73
CA LYS A 54 8.19 1.62 -7.69
C LYS A 54 8.78 2.76 -8.50
N PHE A 55 9.80 3.39 -7.97
CA PHE A 55 10.54 4.38 -8.72
C PHE A 55 12.04 4.11 -8.69
N SER A 56 12.68 4.40 -9.80
CA SER A 56 14.11 4.26 -10.00
C SER A 56 14.64 5.47 -10.74
N VAL A 57 15.91 5.76 -10.54
CA VAL A 57 16.60 6.81 -11.27
C VAL A 57 17.51 6.17 -12.30
N ILE A 58 17.48 6.70 -13.50
CA ILE A 58 18.34 6.33 -14.62
C ILE A 58 19.20 7.52 -14.98
N ALA A 59 20.47 7.30 -15.16
CA ALA A 59 21.40 8.32 -15.68
C ALA A 59 21.72 8.01 -17.14
N THR A 60 21.70 8.99 -18.02
CA THR A 60 22.06 8.84 -19.43
C THR A 60 22.87 10.04 -19.93
N ASP A 61 23.78 9.79 -20.84
CA ASP A 61 24.50 10.80 -21.62
C ASP A 61 23.96 10.91 -23.08
N GLY A 62 22.80 10.29 -23.32
CA GLY A 62 22.19 10.22 -24.64
C GLY A 62 22.71 9.07 -25.51
N LYS A 63 23.75 8.35 -25.09
CA LYS A 63 24.32 7.18 -25.78
C LYS A 63 24.22 5.94 -24.93
N ASP A 64 24.60 6.05 -23.67
CA ASP A 64 24.57 4.98 -22.68
C ASP A 64 23.56 5.30 -21.59
N THR A 65 22.97 4.26 -21.01
CA THR A 65 21.98 4.37 -19.95
C THR A 65 22.35 3.47 -18.80
N VAL A 66 22.45 4.02 -17.60
CA VAL A 66 22.82 3.28 -16.39
C VAL A 66 21.75 3.51 -15.32
N LYS A 67 21.18 2.43 -14.82
CA LYS A 67 20.32 2.51 -13.62
C LYS A 67 21.17 2.88 -12.41
N VAL A 68 20.78 3.92 -11.70
CA VAL A 68 21.46 4.32 -10.48
C VAL A 68 21.37 3.19 -9.46
N THR A 69 22.52 2.78 -8.91
CA THR A 69 22.61 1.69 -7.94
C THR A 69 21.96 2.11 -6.61
N GLY A 70 21.04 1.29 -6.15
CA GLY A 70 20.30 1.45 -4.91
C GLY A 70 19.03 0.59 -4.96
N ASP A 71 18.44 0.36 -3.81
CA ASP A 71 17.16 -0.33 -3.75
C ASP A 71 16.08 0.53 -4.40
N ASP A 72 15.21 -0.11 -5.20
CA ASP A 72 14.04 0.56 -5.73
C ASP A 72 13.20 1.10 -4.57
N LYS A 73 12.85 2.37 -4.65
CA LYS A 73 11.96 2.96 -3.66
C LYS A 73 10.53 2.59 -4.00
N VAL A 74 9.75 2.32 -2.99
CA VAL A 74 8.34 1.94 -3.12
C VAL A 74 7.49 2.94 -2.36
N LEU A 75 6.49 3.47 -3.01
CA LEU A 75 5.53 4.40 -2.43
C LEU A 75 4.12 3.93 -2.74
N PHE A 76 3.26 3.88 -1.74
CA PHE A 76 1.84 3.68 -1.96
C PHE A 76 1.18 5.04 -2.22
N VAL A 77 0.54 5.17 -3.36
CA VAL A 77 -0.16 6.38 -3.80
C VAL A 77 -1.65 6.10 -3.86
N ASN A 78 -2.45 6.90 -3.15
CA ASN A 78 -3.91 6.81 -3.16
C ASN A 78 -4.52 8.10 -3.69
N ARG A 79 -5.36 7.99 -4.71
CA ARG A 79 -5.99 9.13 -5.38
C ARG A 79 -6.97 9.89 -4.48
N TYR A 80 -7.58 9.21 -3.54
CA TYR A 80 -8.67 9.76 -2.72
C TYR A 80 -8.21 10.32 -1.38
N ASP A 81 -6.98 10.01 -0.96
CA ASP A 81 -6.42 10.44 0.31
C ASP A 81 -5.27 11.44 0.13
N TYR A 82 -5.54 12.53 -0.57
CA TYR A 82 -4.58 13.64 -0.76
C TYR A 82 -3.99 14.20 0.56
N LEU A 83 -4.62 13.87 1.68
CA LEU A 83 -4.25 14.39 3.00
C LEU A 83 -3.62 13.36 3.94
N SER A 84 -3.53 12.09 3.56
CA SER A 84 -2.99 11.04 4.43
C SER A 84 -1.62 10.53 4.02
N ILE A 85 -0.88 11.26 3.21
CA ILE A 85 0.53 10.99 3.16
C ILE A 85 1.20 11.73 4.29
N VAL A 86 1.12 11.07 5.36
CA VAL A 86 2.19 11.09 6.30
C VAL A 86 3.41 10.60 5.55
N ALA A 87 4.48 11.34 5.60
CA ALA A 87 5.83 10.87 5.31
C ALA A 87 6.23 9.86 6.41
N GLU A 88 5.37 8.93 6.70
CA GLU A 88 5.61 7.76 7.52
C GLU A 88 6.23 6.76 6.56
N GLY A 89 7.54 6.61 6.69
CA GLY A 89 8.30 5.63 5.94
C GLY A 89 7.66 4.23 6.05
N ILE A 90 8.15 3.29 5.25
CA ILE A 90 7.74 1.87 5.34
C ILE A 90 7.73 1.48 6.82
N PRO A 91 6.63 0.84 7.31
CA PRO A 91 6.58 0.37 8.68
C PRO A 91 7.81 -0.45 9.04
N THR A 92 8.36 -0.25 10.22
CA THR A 92 9.53 -1.00 10.68
C THR A 92 9.15 -2.31 11.38
N GLU A 93 7.87 -2.48 11.71
CA GLU A 93 7.34 -3.65 12.41
C GLU A 93 5.96 -4.04 11.87
N PHE A 94 5.67 -5.35 11.94
CA PHE A 94 4.30 -5.80 11.69
C PHE A 94 3.37 -5.29 12.78
N ALA A 95 2.23 -4.72 12.40
CA ALA A 95 1.22 -4.28 13.34
C ALA A 95 -0.20 -4.63 12.88
N LEU A 96 -1.08 -4.84 13.84
CA LEU A 96 -2.53 -4.90 13.64
C LEU A 96 -3.17 -3.82 14.51
N HIS A 97 -3.84 -2.85 13.89
CA HIS A 97 -4.44 -1.71 14.56
C HIS A 97 -5.87 -2.00 15.03
N GLU A 98 -6.40 -1.11 15.86
CA GLU A 98 -7.81 -1.13 16.19
C GLU A 98 -8.65 -0.81 14.95
N ASN A 99 -9.75 -1.55 14.81
CA ASN A 99 -10.69 -1.29 13.74
C ASN A 99 -11.43 0.04 13.97
N TYR A 100 -11.75 0.73 12.90
CA TYR A 100 -12.49 1.98 12.98
C TYR A 100 -13.63 2.02 11.94
N PRO A 101 -14.83 2.40 12.38
CA PRO A 101 -15.28 2.62 13.76
C PRO A 101 -15.33 1.33 14.60
N ASN A 102 -15.29 1.46 15.93
CA ASN A 102 -15.53 0.39 16.89
C ASN A 102 -16.19 0.96 18.17
N PRO A 103 -17.43 0.64 18.52
CA PRO A 103 -18.36 -0.24 17.78
C PRO A 103 -18.74 0.25 16.39
N PHE A 104 -19.18 -0.66 15.50
CA PHE A 104 -19.50 -0.33 14.12
C PHE A 104 -20.89 -0.85 13.69
N ASN A 105 -21.46 -0.26 12.61
CA ASN A 105 -22.75 -0.65 11.99
C ASN A 105 -22.80 -0.17 10.52
N PRO A 106 -22.97 -1.04 9.53
CA PRO A 106 -22.57 -2.45 9.52
C PRO A 106 -21.10 -2.63 9.11
N SER A 107 -20.36 -1.56 8.83
CA SER A 107 -19.02 -1.66 8.27
C SER A 107 -17.94 -1.05 9.15
N THR A 108 -16.77 -1.64 9.10
CA THR A 108 -15.56 -1.18 9.76
C THR A 108 -14.34 -1.43 8.89
N THR A 109 -13.26 -0.69 9.15
CA THR A 109 -11.97 -0.84 8.48
C THR A 109 -10.97 -1.45 9.45
N LEU A 110 -10.33 -2.53 9.03
CA LEU A 110 -9.24 -3.20 9.73
C LEU A 110 -7.94 -2.72 9.10
N ARG A 111 -7.05 -2.13 9.89
CA ARG A 111 -5.77 -1.58 9.42
C ARG A 111 -4.62 -2.41 9.97
N PHE A 112 -3.59 -2.60 9.16
CA PHE A 112 -2.40 -3.35 9.53
C PHE A 112 -1.19 -2.86 8.72
N ASP A 113 0.00 -3.13 9.26
CA ASP A 113 1.27 -2.67 8.72
C ASP A 113 2.14 -3.87 8.40
N LEU A 114 2.81 -3.82 7.26
CA LEU A 114 3.77 -4.82 6.80
C LEU A 114 5.12 -4.13 6.56
N PRO A 115 6.20 -4.50 7.29
CA PRO A 115 7.52 -3.92 7.08
C PRO A 115 8.22 -4.45 5.84
N GLU A 116 7.77 -5.57 5.30
CA GLU A 116 8.32 -6.25 4.14
C GLU A 116 7.21 -6.89 3.30
N VAL A 117 7.52 -7.30 2.08
CA VAL A 117 6.59 -8.04 1.21
C VAL A 117 6.22 -9.35 1.90
N SER A 118 4.94 -9.60 2.10
CA SER A 118 4.46 -10.76 2.86
C SER A 118 3.12 -11.29 2.34
N ASP A 119 2.91 -12.58 2.54
CA ASP A 119 1.59 -13.17 2.40
C ASP A 119 0.76 -12.86 3.65
N ALA A 120 -0.19 -11.94 3.53
CA ALA A 120 -1.02 -11.51 4.64
C ALA A 120 -2.42 -12.13 4.56
N THR A 121 -2.92 -12.58 5.69
CA THR A 121 -4.30 -13.08 5.84
C THR A 121 -4.97 -12.42 7.03
N VAL A 122 -6.12 -11.79 6.80
CA VAL A 122 -6.99 -11.30 7.86
C VAL A 122 -8.19 -12.24 7.97
N THR A 123 -8.35 -12.87 9.13
CA THR A 123 -9.45 -13.79 9.39
C THR A 123 -10.32 -13.27 10.54
N ILE A 124 -11.62 -13.29 10.33
CA ILE A 124 -12.63 -12.89 11.31
C ILE A 124 -13.29 -14.12 11.89
N TYR A 125 -13.40 -14.14 13.22
CA TYR A 125 -14.02 -15.22 13.99
C TYR A 125 -15.16 -14.69 14.86
N ASN A 126 -16.15 -15.55 15.11
CA ASN A 126 -17.14 -15.32 16.16
C ASN A 126 -16.58 -15.73 17.53
N MET A 127 -17.35 -15.52 18.60
CA MET A 127 -16.94 -15.85 19.97
C MET A 127 -16.82 -17.36 20.26
N LEU A 128 -17.30 -18.21 19.35
CA LEU A 128 -17.14 -19.67 19.41
C LEU A 128 -15.85 -20.12 18.70
N GLY A 129 -15.06 -19.19 18.18
CA GLY A 129 -13.84 -19.47 17.40
C GLY A 129 -14.12 -19.99 15.98
N GLN A 130 -15.36 -19.92 15.52
CA GLN A 130 -15.70 -20.30 14.14
C GLN A 130 -15.33 -19.17 13.20
N ARG A 131 -14.70 -19.54 12.07
CA ARG A 131 -14.34 -18.61 11.01
C ARG A 131 -15.58 -18.04 10.34
N VAL A 132 -15.63 -16.71 10.22
CA VAL A 132 -16.73 -15.96 9.63
C VAL A 132 -16.33 -15.44 8.25
N ARG A 133 -15.18 -14.79 8.15
CA ARG A 133 -14.69 -14.19 6.91
C ARG A 133 -13.17 -14.28 6.84
N THR A 134 -12.64 -14.47 5.62
CA THR A 134 -11.20 -14.45 5.35
C THR A 134 -10.88 -13.52 4.19
N PHE A 135 -9.84 -12.71 4.36
CA PHE A 135 -9.22 -11.89 3.33
C PHE A 135 -7.80 -12.39 3.10
N ASN A 136 -7.54 -12.94 1.93
CA ASN A 136 -6.21 -13.40 1.53
C ASN A 136 -5.58 -12.36 0.62
N MET A 137 -4.37 -11.99 0.92
CA MET A 137 -3.57 -10.99 0.21
C MET A 137 -2.18 -11.56 0.02
N ASN A 138 -1.93 -12.09 -1.17
CA ASN A 138 -0.63 -12.68 -1.49
C ASN A 138 0.30 -11.61 -2.05
N ASP A 139 1.60 -11.79 -1.84
CA ASP A 139 2.65 -10.87 -2.32
C ASP A 139 2.35 -9.40 -1.99
N THR A 140 1.79 -9.16 -0.79
CA THR A 140 1.40 -7.81 -0.37
C THR A 140 2.66 -7.00 -0.07
N PRO A 141 2.86 -5.84 -0.73
CA PRO A 141 4.06 -5.03 -0.53
C PRO A 141 4.21 -4.52 0.90
N ALA A 142 5.43 -4.14 1.28
CA ALA A 142 5.65 -3.37 2.49
C ALA A 142 4.82 -2.08 2.48
N GLY A 143 4.22 -1.72 3.61
CA GLY A 143 3.39 -0.52 3.72
C GLY A 143 2.24 -0.64 4.71
N TYR A 144 1.40 0.40 4.72
CA TYR A 144 0.19 0.49 5.51
C TYR A 144 -1.00 -0.01 4.71
N HIS A 145 -1.71 -1.01 5.25
CA HIS A 145 -2.79 -1.69 4.54
C HIS A 145 -4.11 -1.61 5.29
N SER A 146 -5.19 -1.79 4.56
CA SER A 146 -6.52 -1.87 5.16
C SER A 146 -7.45 -2.79 4.38
N VAL A 147 -8.36 -3.43 5.10
CA VAL A 147 -9.49 -4.16 4.52
C VAL A 147 -10.78 -3.68 5.16
N LYS A 148 -11.81 -3.49 4.36
CA LYS A 148 -13.14 -3.11 4.83
C LYS A 148 -13.99 -4.37 5.01
N TRP A 149 -14.60 -4.50 6.20
CA TRP A 149 -15.57 -5.54 6.48
C TRP A 149 -16.95 -4.94 6.67
N ASN A 150 -17.94 -5.51 6.00
CA ASN A 150 -19.32 -5.06 5.98
C ASN A 150 -20.27 -6.02 6.72
N ALA A 151 -19.77 -6.68 7.76
CA ALA A 151 -20.53 -7.64 8.58
C ALA A 151 -21.16 -8.80 7.79
N THR A 152 -20.42 -9.35 6.81
CA THR A 152 -20.84 -10.55 6.05
C THR A 152 -19.86 -11.70 6.26
N ASN A 153 -20.36 -12.94 6.12
CA ASN A 153 -19.54 -14.13 6.10
C ASN A 153 -18.85 -14.34 4.73
N ASP A 154 -18.13 -15.46 4.57
CA ASP A 154 -17.48 -15.83 3.29
C ASP A 154 -18.47 -16.06 2.14
N TYR A 155 -19.72 -16.35 2.43
CA TYR A 155 -20.80 -16.55 1.44
C TYR A 155 -21.51 -15.25 1.06
N GLY A 156 -21.20 -14.14 1.75
CA GLY A 156 -21.87 -12.86 1.55
C GLY A 156 -23.11 -12.64 2.43
N ASP A 157 -23.48 -13.60 3.28
CA ASP A 157 -24.62 -13.47 4.17
C ASP A 157 -24.30 -12.55 5.35
N PRO A 158 -25.25 -11.68 5.78
CA PRO A 158 -25.05 -10.81 6.93
C PRO A 158 -24.93 -11.64 8.22
N VAL A 159 -24.05 -11.21 9.11
CA VAL A 159 -23.88 -11.82 10.43
C VAL A 159 -24.58 -11.02 11.52
N GLY A 160 -24.88 -11.66 12.65
CA GLY A 160 -25.58 -11.03 13.77
C GLY A 160 -24.74 -10.02 14.54
N ALA A 161 -25.40 -9.08 15.22
CA ALA A 161 -24.73 -8.19 16.16
C ALA A 161 -24.02 -9.01 17.25
N GLY A 162 -22.87 -8.51 17.70
CA GLY A 162 -22.09 -9.20 18.73
C GLY A 162 -20.61 -8.84 18.70
N VAL A 163 -19.87 -9.60 19.48
CA VAL A 163 -18.41 -9.49 19.56
C VAL A 163 -17.78 -10.45 18.56
N TYR A 164 -16.81 -9.92 17.81
CA TYR A 164 -16.00 -10.68 16.87
C TYR A 164 -14.52 -10.48 17.17
N LEU A 165 -13.72 -11.45 16.77
CA LEU A 165 -12.27 -11.37 16.81
C LEU A 165 -11.77 -11.29 15.37
N TYR A 166 -10.77 -10.46 15.11
CA TYR A 166 -10.06 -10.46 13.85
C TYR A 166 -8.57 -10.69 14.09
N GLN A 167 -7.99 -11.53 13.27
CA GLN A 167 -6.60 -11.96 13.36
C GLN A 167 -5.88 -11.65 12.05
N LEU A 168 -4.77 -10.94 12.16
CA LEU A 168 -3.79 -10.84 11.09
C LEU A 168 -2.76 -11.96 11.25
N ARG A 169 -2.47 -12.62 10.14
CA ARG A 169 -1.31 -13.50 9.98
C ARG A 169 -0.50 -13.00 8.79
N ALA A 170 0.77 -12.71 9.02
CA ALA A 170 1.73 -12.35 7.99
C ALA A 170 3.07 -13.02 8.35
N ASP A 171 3.50 -13.97 7.55
CA ASP A 171 4.65 -14.84 7.83
C ASP A 171 4.62 -15.46 9.23
N GLN A 172 5.56 -15.09 10.09
CA GLN A 172 5.61 -15.55 11.49
C GLN A 172 4.78 -14.66 12.45
N PHE A 173 4.33 -13.50 11.95
CA PHE A 173 3.55 -12.58 12.78
C PHE A 173 2.10 -13.03 12.87
N VAL A 174 1.59 -13.11 14.11
CA VAL A 174 0.17 -13.37 14.38
C VAL A 174 -0.31 -12.43 15.49
N LYS A 175 -1.34 -11.66 15.19
CA LYS A 175 -1.96 -10.76 16.16
C LYS A 175 -3.47 -10.83 16.06
N THR A 176 -4.14 -10.82 17.20
CA THR A 176 -5.62 -10.87 17.28
C THR A 176 -6.14 -9.66 18.06
N ARG A 177 -7.23 -9.10 17.60
CA ARG A 177 -7.96 -8.01 18.26
C ARG A 177 -9.47 -8.28 18.28
N LYS A 178 -10.17 -7.53 19.11
CA LYS A 178 -11.63 -7.61 19.32
C LYS A 178 -12.33 -6.42 18.67
N MET A 179 -13.52 -6.67 18.11
CA MET A 179 -14.42 -5.64 17.61
C MET A 179 -15.87 -5.92 17.98
N VAL A 180 -16.72 -4.89 17.95
CA VAL A 180 -18.13 -4.98 18.35
C VAL A 180 -19.01 -4.50 17.21
N LEU A 181 -19.83 -5.40 16.66
CA LEU A 181 -20.86 -5.09 15.66
C LEU A 181 -22.17 -4.74 16.39
N LEU A 182 -22.69 -3.56 16.10
CA LEU A 182 -24.03 -3.14 16.49
C LEU A 182 -25.06 -3.51 15.41
N LYS A 183 -26.31 -3.48 15.75
CA LYS A 183 -27.39 -3.74 14.79
C LYS A 183 -28.08 -2.43 14.40
#